data_b92af4761559243af060b8e98b921dfc
#
_entry.id   b92af4761559243af060b8e98b921dfc
#
_cell.length_a   1.000
_cell.length_b   1.000
_cell.length_c   1.000
_cell.angle_alpha   90.00
_cell.angle_beta   90.00
_cell.angle_gamma   90.00
#
_symmetry.space_group_name_H-M   'P 1'
#
loop_
_entity.id
_entity.type
_entity.pdbx_description
1 polymer ?
#
loop_
_entity_poly.entity_id
_entity_poly.type
_entity_poly.pdbx_seq_one_letter_code
_entity_poly.pdbx_strand_id
1 'polypeptide(L)'
;MLSPEEIKKLLTYCETKEPTLTPYACLCIWNGLRPEQEAPNMIDEDITEESVTVPEEIAKDGETRIIEPLPTNFIKWMEYIKKRDGSFRKVKNLKRKWEKAKKSIGRDWPHDCLRHSYASYHFAMYNDAGLTAKNLGHPNTTLLRKDYNGAATKAQAKAFFAILPKDCR
;
A
#
# COMPACT_ATOMS: atom_id res chain seq x y z
N MET A 1 -9.59 -4.87 -7.68
CA MET A 1 -8.44 -3.94 -7.52
C MET A 1 -8.76 -2.56 -8.06
N LEU A 2 -7.98 -1.55 -7.71
CA LEU A 2 -8.02 -0.21 -8.28
C LEU A 2 -7.05 -0.09 -9.45
N SER A 3 -7.40 0.72 -10.46
CA SER A 3 -6.49 1.06 -11.55
C SER A 3 -5.38 2.03 -11.08
N PRO A 4 -4.25 2.14 -11.81
CA PRO A 4 -3.23 3.14 -11.50
C PRO A 4 -3.77 4.58 -11.44
N GLU A 5 -4.74 4.93 -12.29
CA GLU A 5 -5.40 6.24 -12.32
C GLU A 5 -6.24 6.47 -11.06
N GLU A 6 -6.96 5.46 -10.57
CA GLU A 6 -7.73 5.54 -9.33
C GLU A 6 -6.82 5.68 -8.11
N ILE A 7 -5.71 4.93 -8.07
CA ILE A 7 -4.67 5.08 -7.04
C ILE A 7 -4.09 6.50 -7.06
N LYS A 8 -3.80 7.06 -8.23
CA LYS A 8 -3.31 8.43 -8.37
C LYS A 8 -4.33 9.46 -7.86
N LYS A 9 -5.63 9.29 -8.16
CA LYS A 9 -6.70 10.15 -7.62
C LYS A 9 -6.76 10.08 -6.10
N LEU A 10 -6.71 8.88 -5.51
CA LEU A 10 -6.72 8.67 -4.07
C LEU A 10 -5.53 9.36 -3.40
N LEU A 11 -4.31 9.16 -3.92
CA LEU A 11 -3.10 9.78 -3.37
C LEU A 11 -3.12 11.30 -3.54
N THR A 12 -3.59 11.83 -4.68
CA THR A 12 -3.77 13.27 -4.89
C THR A 12 -4.75 13.87 -3.87
N TYR A 13 -5.84 13.16 -3.55
CA TYR A 13 -6.74 13.58 -2.48
C TYR A 13 -6.02 13.61 -1.12
N CYS A 14 -5.28 12.55 -0.78
CA CYS A 14 -4.50 12.52 0.46
C CYS A 14 -3.49 13.67 0.51
N GLU A 15 -2.71 13.90 -0.53
CA GLU A 15 -1.71 14.97 -0.59
C GLU A 15 -2.32 16.38 -0.40
N THR A 16 -3.52 16.63 -0.95
CA THR A 16 -4.08 17.99 -1.07
C THR A 16 -5.17 18.30 -0.06
N LYS A 17 -5.95 17.33 0.37
CA LYS A 17 -7.13 17.50 1.23
C LYS A 17 -6.97 16.92 2.63
N GLU A 18 -6.24 15.82 2.76
CA GLU A 18 -6.05 15.11 4.04
C GLU A 18 -4.61 14.59 4.15
N PRO A 19 -3.58 15.47 4.24
CA PRO A 19 -2.17 15.06 4.23
C PRO A 19 -1.81 14.03 5.29
N THR A 20 -2.49 14.05 6.43
CA THR A 20 -2.30 13.07 7.51
C THR A 20 -2.66 11.63 7.13
N LEU A 21 -3.41 11.44 6.02
CA LEU A 21 -3.71 10.11 5.48
C LEU A 21 -2.61 9.58 4.56
N THR A 22 -1.72 10.43 4.06
CA THR A 22 -0.72 10.02 3.06
C THR A 22 0.14 8.84 3.53
N PRO A 23 0.72 8.86 4.76
CA PRO A 23 1.50 7.71 5.26
C PRO A 23 0.69 6.42 5.30
N TYR A 24 -0.50 6.46 5.86
CA TYR A 24 -1.41 5.32 5.95
C TYR A 24 -1.78 4.77 4.55
N ALA A 25 -2.13 5.66 3.61
CA ALA A 25 -2.47 5.26 2.25
C ALA A 25 -1.28 4.59 1.54
N CYS A 26 -0.07 5.14 1.71
CA CYS A 26 1.15 4.58 1.13
C CYS A 26 1.45 3.17 1.65
N LEU A 27 1.27 2.90 2.95
CA LEU A 27 1.43 1.57 3.52
C LEU A 27 0.45 0.56 2.91
N CYS A 28 -0.82 0.93 2.78
CA CYS A 28 -1.82 0.06 2.18
C CYS A 28 -1.57 -0.20 0.68
N ILE A 29 -1.17 0.85 -0.06
CA ILE A 29 -0.99 0.78 -1.52
C ILE A 29 0.29 0.07 -1.91
N TRP A 30 1.43 0.46 -1.32
CA TRP A 30 2.76 0.03 -1.79
C TRP A 30 3.32 -1.18 -1.04
N ASN A 31 2.73 -1.53 0.11
CA ASN A 31 3.18 -2.64 0.94
C ASN A 31 2.06 -3.66 1.21
N GLY A 32 0.86 -3.41 0.70
CA GLY A 32 -0.26 -4.34 0.82
C GLY A 32 -0.74 -4.58 2.25
N LEU A 33 -0.49 -3.63 3.19
CA LEU A 33 -0.95 -3.73 4.57
C LEU A 33 -2.48 -3.72 4.65
N ARG A 34 -3.01 -4.45 5.62
CA ARG A 34 -4.47 -4.47 5.89
C ARG A 34 -4.92 -3.11 6.46
N PRO A 35 -5.88 -2.44 5.79
CA PRO A 35 -6.30 -1.08 6.16
C PRO A 35 -6.92 -0.96 7.54
N GLU A 36 -7.55 -2.02 8.04
CA GLU A 36 -8.29 -1.97 9.30
C GLU A 36 -7.48 -2.45 10.51
N GLN A 37 -6.46 -3.28 10.29
CA GLN A 37 -5.74 -3.94 11.37
C GLN A 37 -4.26 -3.55 11.42
N GLU A 38 -3.53 -3.60 10.28
CA GLU A 38 -2.09 -3.44 10.26
C GLU A 38 -1.71 -1.95 10.10
N ALA A 39 -2.10 -1.33 8.99
CA ALA A 39 -1.70 0.04 8.68
C ALA A 39 -2.04 1.10 9.74
N PRO A 40 -3.17 1.03 10.49
CA PRO A 40 -3.47 1.99 11.54
C PRO A 40 -2.59 1.89 12.79
N ASN A 41 -1.90 0.77 12.96
CA ASN A 41 -1.11 0.45 14.15
C ASN A 41 0.40 0.47 13.89
N MET A 42 0.82 0.77 12.65
CA MET A 42 2.23 0.98 12.31
C MET A 42 2.78 2.23 12.98
N ILE A 43 4.06 2.18 13.34
CA ILE A 43 4.83 3.31 13.90
C ILE A 43 6.06 3.58 13.03
N ASP A 44 6.72 4.71 13.24
CA ASP A 44 7.87 5.12 12.43
C ASP A 44 9.04 4.13 12.54
N GLU A 45 9.21 3.49 13.69
CA GLU A 45 10.25 2.51 13.99
C GLU A 45 10.12 1.21 13.17
N ASP A 46 8.91 0.89 12.72
CA ASP A 46 8.64 -0.29 11.87
C ASP A 46 9.05 -0.09 10.41
N ILE A 47 9.46 1.15 10.03
CA ILE A 47 9.65 1.55 8.65
C ILE A 47 11.04 2.11 8.44
N THR A 48 11.87 1.37 7.74
CA THR A 48 13.23 1.77 7.35
C THR A 48 13.30 2.12 5.87
N GLU A 49 14.49 2.49 5.38
CA GLU A 49 14.72 2.69 3.94
C GLU A 49 14.83 1.36 3.17
N GLU A 50 15.01 0.25 3.88
CA GLU A 50 15.22 -1.08 3.29
C GLU A 50 13.97 -1.95 3.38
N SER A 51 13.17 -1.81 4.46
CA SER A 51 12.06 -2.71 4.75
C SER A 51 10.93 -2.04 5.54
N VAL A 52 9.76 -2.67 5.48
CA VAL A 52 8.63 -2.43 6.39
C VAL A 52 8.39 -3.70 7.18
N THR A 53 8.52 -3.61 8.51
CA THR A 53 8.26 -4.72 9.43
C THR A 53 6.84 -4.62 9.95
N VAL A 54 6.05 -5.66 9.79
CA VAL A 54 4.73 -5.79 10.44
C VAL A 54 4.90 -6.69 11.65
N PRO A 55 4.87 -6.14 12.88
CA PRO A 55 5.03 -6.90 14.10
C PRO A 55 3.91 -7.93 14.33
N GLU A 56 4.21 -9.00 15.08
CA GLU A 56 3.26 -10.08 15.38
C GLU A 56 1.99 -9.58 16.08
N GLU A 57 2.11 -8.55 16.91
CA GLU A 57 0.99 -7.98 17.69
C GLU A 57 -0.09 -7.35 16.81
N ILE A 58 0.26 -6.90 15.61
CA ILE A 58 -0.67 -6.28 14.66
C ILE A 58 -0.92 -7.15 13.42
N ALA A 59 -0.09 -8.15 13.19
CA ALA A 59 -0.27 -9.10 12.10
C ALA A 59 -1.52 -9.98 12.33
N LYS A 60 -2.30 -10.22 11.27
CA LYS A 60 -3.54 -11.02 11.38
C LYS A 60 -3.30 -12.46 11.80
N ASP A 61 -2.18 -13.01 11.37
CA ASP A 61 -1.76 -14.40 11.63
C ASP A 61 -0.88 -14.55 12.88
N GLY A 62 -0.56 -13.42 13.57
CA GLY A 62 0.28 -13.43 14.76
C GLY A 62 1.75 -13.72 14.46
N GLU A 63 2.18 -13.55 13.21
CA GLU A 63 3.57 -13.76 12.80
C GLU A 63 4.18 -12.46 12.27
N THR A 64 5.36 -12.09 12.78
CA THR A 64 6.12 -10.97 12.25
C THR A 64 6.50 -11.23 10.79
N ARG A 65 6.27 -10.25 9.93
CA ARG A 65 6.74 -10.32 8.54
C ARG A 65 7.50 -9.07 8.13
N ILE A 66 8.49 -9.27 7.29
CA ILE A 66 9.32 -8.20 6.72
C ILE A 66 8.99 -8.10 5.22
N ILE A 67 8.58 -6.91 4.81
CA ILE A 67 8.26 -6.57 3.42
C ILE A 67 9.51 -5.95 2.80
N GLU A 68 10.11 -6.67 1.88
CA GLU A 68 11.35 -6.30 1.17
C GLU A 68 11.48 -7.06 -0.17
N PRO A 69 12.18 -6.51 -1.16
CA PRO A 69 12.67 -5.13 -1.23
C PRO A 69 11.52 -4.13 -1.39
N LEU A 70 11.73 -2.92 -0.89
CA LEU A 70 10.74 -1.86 -1.03
C LEU A 70 10.71 -1.32 -2.46
N PRO A 71 9.50 -1.00 -3.01
CA PRO A 71 9.40 -0.35 -4.31
C PRO A 71 10.04 1.05 -4.28
N THR A 72 10.80 1.39 -5.33
CA THR A 72 11.50 2.69 -5.42
C THR A 72 10.55 3.88 -5.26
N ASN A 73 9.32 3.80 -5.79
CA ASN A 73 8.34 4.86 -5.59
C ASN A 73 7.88 4.98 -4.14
N PHE A 74 7.79 3.90 -3.37
CA PHE A 74 7.48 3.97 -1.94
C PHE A 74 8.59 4.71 -1.18
N ILE A 75 9.86 4.46 -1.50
CA ILE A 75 11.00 5.21 -0.92
C ILE A 75 10.84 6.71 -1.19
N LYS A 76 10.46 7.11 -2.41
CA LYS A 76 10.16 8.51 -2.75
C LYS A 76 8.97 9.09 -1.97
N TRP A 77 7.94 8.28 -1.72
CA TRP A 77 6.83 8.68 -0.88
C TRP A 77 7.25 8.86 0.58
N MET A 78 8.13 8.01 1.12
CA MET A 78 8.69 8.17 2.47
C MET A 78 9.49 9.47 2.59
N GLU A 79 10.37 9.78 1.62
CA GLU A 79 11.11 11.05 1.57
C GLU A 79 10.15 12.26 1.56
N TYR A 80 9.09 12.18 0.75
CA TYR A 80 8.06 13.21 0.66
C TYR A 80 7.33 13.43 1.99
N ILE A 81 6.96 12.34 2.68
CA ILE A 81 6.29 12.36 3.98
C ILE A 81 7.21 12.99 5.04
N LYS A 82 8.47 12.51 5.14
CA LYS A 82 9.47 13.03 6.10
C LYS A 82 9.73 14.54 5.93
N LYS A 83 9.83 15.04 4.69
CA LYS A 83 10.04 16.48 4.40
C LYS A 83 8.89 17.37 4.86
N ARG A 84 7.73 16.83 5.20
CA ARG A 84 6.52 17.55 5.62
C ARG A 84 6.15 17.30 7.08
N ASP A 85 7.12 16.90 7.89
CA ASP A 85 6.91 16.49 9.29
C ASP A 85 5.81 15.42 9.43
N GLY A 86 5.58 14.67 8.36
CA GLY A 86 4.67 13.54 8.34
C GLY A 86 5.30 12.35 9.05
N SER A 87 4.47 11.53 9.67
CA SER A 87 4.88 10.29 10.33
C SER A 87 3.88 9.18 10.10
N PHE A 88 4.32 7.95 10.26
CA PHE A 88 3.48 6.75 10.19
C PHE A 88 2.78 6.49 11.54
N ARG A 89 2.24 7.56 12.13
CA ARG A 89 1.55 7.51 13.43
C ARG A 89 0.06 7.32 13.25
N LYS A 90 -0.59 6.99 14.36
CA LYS A 90 -2.05 6.84 14.42
C LYS A 90 -2.77 8.12 13.97
N VAL A 91 -3.55 8.02 12.91
CA VAL A 91 -4.31 9.14 12.33
C VAL A 91 -5.58 9.40 13.16
N LYS A 92 -5.73 10.62 13.69
CA LYS A 92 -6.99 11.03 14.37
C LYS A 92 -8.17 10.98 13.38
N ASN A 93 -9.29 10.40 13.85
CA ASN A 93 -10.52 10.25 13.04
C ASN A 93 -10.30 9.51 11.71
N LEU A 94 -9.40 8.52 11.68
CA LEU A 94 -9.01 7.76 10.50
C LEU A 94 -10.23 7.28 9.69
N LYS A 95 -11.19 6.61 10.33
CA LYS A 95 -12.39 6.08 9.65
C LYS A 95 -13.13 7.16 8.86
N ARG A 96 -13.42 8.31 9.48
CA ARG A 96 -14.14 9.42 8.82
C ARG A 96 -13.35 10.03 7.66
N LYS A 97 -12.05 10.23 7.85
CA LYS A 97 -11.17 10.78 6.82
C LYS A 97 -11.02 9.81 5.66
N TRP A 98 -10.84 8.52 5.97
CA TRP A 98 -10.69 7.47 4.97
C TRP A 98 -11.96 7.29 4.12
N GLU A 99 -13.16 7.33 4.72
CA GLU A 99 -14.43 7.30 3.97
C GLU A 99 -14.54 8.46 2.96
N LYS A 100 -14.04 9.65 3.31
CA LYS A 100 -13.98 10.76 2.36
C LYS A 100 -12.97 10.51 1.24
N ALA A 101 -11.78 9.98 1.57
CA ALA A 101 -10.75 9.66 0.59
C ALA A 101 -11.24 8.59 -0.42
N LYS A 102 -11.93 7.55 0.03
CA LYS A 102 -12.52 6.52 -0.84
C LYS A 102 -13.43 7.11 -1.91
N LYS A 103 -14.23 8.13 -1.57
CA LYS A 103 -15.13 8.79 -2.51
C LYS A 103 -14.41 9.53 -3.63
N SER A 104 -13.13 9.86 -3.47
CA SER A 104 -12.33 10.56 -4.49
C SER A 104 -12.11 9.77 -5.77
N ILE A 105 -12.23 8.43 -5.71
CA ILE A 105 -12.07 7.58 -6.90
C ILE A 105 -13.26 7.67 -7.89
N GLY A 106 -14.43 8.14 -7.42
CA GLY A 106 -15.60 8.38 -8.28
C GLY A 106 -16.46 7.16 -8.56
N ARG A 107 -16.29 6.06 -7.84
CA ARG A 107 -17.13 4.86 -7.89
C ARG A 107 -17.15 4.15 -6.54
N ASP A 108 -17.95 3.09 -6.44
CA ASP A 108 -18.00 2.25 -5.24
C ASP A 108 -16.63 1.66 -4.91
N TRP A 109 -16.32 1.64 -3.61
CA TRP A 109 -15.07 1.11 -3.09
C TRP A 109 -15.13 -0.43 -3.00
N PRO A 110 -14.33 -1.16 -3.80
CA PRO A 110 -14.33 -2.61 -3.73
C PRO A 110 -13.74 -3.10 -2.41
N HIS A 111 -14.23 -4.23 -1.92
CA HIS A 111 -13.67 -4.87 -0.73
C HIS A 111 -12.18 -5.19 -0.90
N ASP A 112 -11.38 -4.90 0.11
CA ASP A 112 -9.92 -5.16 0.21
C ASP A 112 -9.09 -4.75 -1.04
N CYS A 113 -9.60 -3.75 -1.79
CA CYS A 113 -9.09 -3.42 -3.12
C CYS A 113 -7.63 -2.95 -3.13
N LEU A 114 -7.13 -2.30 -2.06
CA LEU A 114 -5.73 -1.84 -2.02
C LEU A 114 -4.77 -3.02 -1.93
N ARG A 115 -5.07 -3.96 -1.05
CA ARG A 115 -4.28 -5.18 -0.90
C ARG A 115 -4.34 -6.05 -2.16
N HIS A 116 -5.53 -6.16 -2.78
CA HIS A 116 -5.67 -6.81 -4.08
C HIS A 116 -4.91 -6.08 -5.19
N SER A 117 -4.86 -4.76 -5.17
CA SER A 117 -4.07 -3.97 -6.14
C SER A 117 -2.59 -4.24 -5.97
N TYR A 118 -2.07 -4.16 -4.72
CA TYR A 118 -0.67 -4.50 -4.44
C TYR A 118 -0.34 -5.91 -4.92
N ALA A 119 -1.10 -6.92 -4.53
CA ALA A 119 -0.86 -8.30 -4.90
C ALA A 119 -0.81 -8.51 -6.42
N SER A 120 -1.80 -7.96 -7.15
CA SER A 120 -1.90 -8.09 -8.60
C SER A 120 -0.75 -7.40 -9.33
N TYR A 121 -0.44 -6.16 -8.95
CA TYR A 121 0.62 -5.39 -9.60
C TYR A 121 2.02 -5.89 -9.23
N HIS A 122 2.23 -6.28 -7.97
CA HIS A 122 3.50 -6.84 -7.53
C HIS A 122 3.78 -8.17 -8.25
N PHE A 123 2.79 -9.06 -8.31
CA PHE A 123 2.95 -10.31 -9.04
C PHE A 123 3.16 -10.08 -10.54
N ALA A 124 2.40 -9.17 -11.18
CA ALA A 124 2.59 -8.84 -12.60
C ALA A 124 3.96 -8.19 -12.90
N MET A 125 4.51 -7.43 -11.95
CA MET A 125 5.81 -6.76 -12.10
C MET A 125 6.98 -7.72 -12.00
N TYR A 126 7.01 -8.55 -10.96
CA TYR A 126 8.15 -9.37 -10.59
C TYR A 126 8.04 -10.83 -11.03
N ASN A 127 6.82 -11.29 -11.34
CA ASN A 127 6.50 -12.69 -11.67
C ASN A 127 6.97 -13.69 -10.59
N ASP A 128 7.02 -13.23 -9.33
CA ASP A 128 7.42 -14.01 -8.17
C ASP A 128 6.27 -14.15 -7.18
N ALA A 129 5.63 -15.34 -7.22
CA ALA A 129 4.52 -15.66 -6.33
C ALA A 129 4.98 -15.87 -4.88
N GLY A 130 6.21 -16.38 -4.67
CA GLY A 130 6.77 -16.59 -3.34
C GLY A 130 7.02 -15.28 -2.63
N LEU A 131 7.71 -14.35 -3.28
CA LEU A 131 7.98 -13.02 -2.76
C LEU A 131 6.67 -12.25 -2.49
N THR A 132 5.72 -12.29 -3.43
CA THR A 132 4.43 -11.61 -3.25
C THR A 132 3.65 -12.20 -2.07
N ALA A 133 3.63 -13.53 -1.91
CA ALA A 133 2.98 -14.19 -0.79
C ALA A 133 3.67 -13.85 0.55
N LYS A 134 5.01 -13.88 0.61
CA LYS A 134 5.80 -13.46 1.77
C LYS A 134 5.41 -12.04 2.22
N ASN A 135 5.47 -11.08 1.30
CA ASN A 135 5.16 -9.67 1.60
C ASN A 135 3.71 -9.46 2.07
N LEU A 136 2.79 -10.29 1.60
CA LEU A 136 1.39 -10.26 2.04
C LEU A 136 1.13 -11.03 3.34
N GLY A 137 2.04 -11.87 3.83
CA GLY A 137 1.80 -12.81 4.92
C GLY A 137 0.79 -13.89 4.51
N HIS A 138 0.89 -14.39 3.29
CA HIS A 138 0.09 -15.54 2.86
C HIS A 138 0.86 -16.83 3.10
N PRO A 139 0.24 -17.87 3.71
CA PRO A 139 0.93 -19.10 4.10
C PRO A 139 1.40 -19.94 2.90
N ASN A 140 0.81 -19.72 1.72
CA ASN A 140 1.20 -20.42 0.50
C ASN A 140 0.92 -19.60 -0.76
N THR A 141 1.55 -20.02 -1.88
CA THR A 141 1.45 -19.35 -3.17
C THR A 141 0.25 -19.80 -4.02
N THR A 142 -0.47 -20.82 -3.60
CA THR A 142 -1.58 -21.41 -4.38
C THR A 142 -2.72 -20.42 -4.56
N LEU A 143 -3.15 -19.79 -3.47
CA LEU A 143 -4.17 -18.75 -3.50
C LEU A 143 -3.73 -17.57 -4.37
N LEU A 144 -2.46 -17.16 -4.25
CA LEU A 144 -1.93 -16.05 -5.00
C LEU A 144 -1.95 -16.33 -6.51
N ARG A 145 -1.53 -17.50 -6.95
CA ARG A 145 -1.59 -17.89 -8.37
C ARG A 145 -3.02 -17.96 -8.89
N LYS A 146 -3.94 -18.50 -8.08
CA LYS A 146 -5.35 -18.62 -8.45
C LYS A 146 -6.03 -17.25 -8.61
N ASP A 147 -5.79 -16.35 -7.67
CA ASP A 147 -6.56 -15.10 -7.57
C ASP A 147 -5.94 -13.94 -8.36
N TYR A 148 -4.61 -13.97 -8.61
CA TYR A 148 -3.89 -12.82 -9.18
C TYR A 148 -3.20 -13.12 -10.52
N ASN A 149 -3.17 -14.38 -10.99
CA ASN A 149 -2.59 -14.68 -12.29
C ASN A 149 -3.44 -14.08 -13.42
N GLY A 150 -2.85 -13.16 -14.19
CA GLY A 150 -3.54 -12.45 -15.26
C GLY A 150 -4.46 -11.31 -14.79
N ALA A 151 -4.56 -11.04 -13.48
CA ALA A 151 -5.38 -9.94 -12.95
C ALA A 151 -4.85 -8.56 -13.37
N ALA A 152 -3.56 -8.43 -13.62
CA ALA A 152 -2.92 -7.22 -14.11
C ALA A 152 -1.87 -7.54 -15.19
N THR A 153 -1.68 -6.62 -16.14
CA THR A 153 -0.58 -6.69 -17.10
C THR A 153 0.70 -6.07 -16.54
N LYS A 154 1.86 -6.44 -17.10
CA LYS A 154 3.14 -5.83 -16.72
C LYS A 154 3.18 -4.32 -17.02
N ALA A 155 2.49 -3.85 -18.05
CA ALA A 155 2.37 -2.44 -18.38
C ALA A 155 1.61 -1.67 -17.29
N GLN A 156 0.49 -2.21 -16.81
CA GLN A 156 -0.27 -1.65 -15.70
C GLN A 156 0.54 -1.67 -14.39
N ALA A 157 1.28 -2.74 -14.12
CA ALA A 157 2.16 -2.82 -12.96
C ALA A 157 3.27 -1.75 -13.01
N LYS A 158 3.90 -1.53 -14.17
CA LYS A 158 4.85 -0.43 -14.35
C LYS A 158 4.21 0.94 -14.10
N ALA A 159 3.00 1.18 -14.62
CA ALA A 159 2.26 2.43 -14.38
C ALA A 159 1.94 2.62 -12.88
N PHE A 160 1.56 1.55 -12.18
CA PHE A 160 1.30 1.57 -10.75
C PHE A 160 2.57 1.94 -9.95
N PHE A 161 3.69 1.27 -10.18
CA PHE A 161 4.95 1.55 -9.47
C PHE A 161 5.67 2.83 -9.96
N ALA A 162 5.16 3.50 -11.00
CA ALA A 162 5.64 4.80 -11.46
C ALA A 162 4.91 5.99 -10.82
N ILE A 163 3.92 5.77 -9.94
CA ILE A 163 3.19 6.85 -9.27
C ILE A 163 4.07 7.49 -8.19
N LEU A 164 4.45 8.74 -8.40
CA LEU A 164 5.31 9.52 -7.51
C LEU A 164 4.54 10.63 -6.80
N PRO A 165 5.02 11.13 -5.65
CA PRO A 165 4.48 12.32 -5.00
C PRO A 165 4.61 13.56 -5.89
N LYS A 166 3.79 14.57 -5.62
CA LYS A 166 3.68 15.76 -6.48
C LYS A 166 5.00 16.50 -6.72
N ASP A 167 5.91 16.49 -5.75
CA ASP A 167 7.20 17.18 -5.85
C ASP A 167 8.24 16.41 -6.68
N CYS A 168 7.92 15.21 -7.08
CA CYS A 168 8.77 14.34 -7.91
C CYS A 168 8.18 14.06 -9.30
N ARG A 169 7.13 14.78 -9.67
CA ARG A 169 6.42 14.65 -10.96
C ARG A 169 6.98 15.60 -11.99
#